data_170d94651a7d510d4eda630845a34f65
#
_entry.id   170d94651a7d510d4eda630845a34f65
#
_cell.length_a   1.000
_cell.length_b   1.000
_cell.length_c   1.000
_cell.angle_alpha   90.00
_cell.angle_beta   90.00
_cell.angle_gamma   90.00
#
_symmetry.space_group_name_H-M   'P 1'
#
loop_
_entity.id
_entity.type
_entity.pdbx_description
1 polymer ?
#
loop_
_entity_poly.entity_id
_entity_poly.type
_entity_poly.pdbx_seq_one_letter_code
_entity_poly.pdbx_strand_id
1 'polypeptide(L)'
;MQDRLMTKTSDYYYDLPQELIAQTPLERRDSSRLMVLNKKTGELEHKVFTDILDYLHPGDVLAVNNSRVMPSRLIGKKEGTDGAIEFLLLKQLGNDEWETMVRPGKRAKPGARFVFGDGLLHAEVLEILEGGN
;
A
#
# COMPACT_ATOMS: atom_id res chain seq x y z
N MET A 1 31.80 -6.80 -22.53
CA MET A 1 30.84 -7.46 -21.63
C MET A 1 30.92 -6.74 -20.31
N GLN A 2 30.02 -5.76 -20.05
CA GLN A 2 30.04 -5.01 -18.79
C GLN A 2 29.46 -5.92 -17.72
N ASP A 3 30.28 -6.24 -16.72
CA ASP A 3 29.85 -6.85 -15.47
C ASP A 3 28.72 -5.99 -14.88
N ARG A 4 27.50 -6.47 -14.97
CA ARG A 4 26.40 -5.93 -14.18
C ARG A 4 26.72 -6.25 -12.74
N LEU A 5 27.29 -5.28 -12.02
CA LEU A 5 27.42 -5.33 -10.57
C LEU A 5 26.05 -5.68 -10.00
N MET A 6 25.90 -6.94 -9.58
CA MET A 6 24.68 -7.38 -8.89
C MET A 6 24.69 -6.76 -7.50
N THR A 7 24.12 -5.57 -7.37
CA THR A 7 23.93 -4.91 -6.09
C THR A 7 22.97 -5.73 -5.22
N LYS A 8 23.36 -5.98 -3.98
CA LYS A 8 22.54 -6.69 -3.00
C LYS A 8 21.71 -5.68 -2.20
N THR A 9 20.56 -6.10 -1.70
CA THR A 9 19.74 -5.27 -0.79
C THR A 9 20.52 -4.81 0.43
N SER A 10 21.45 -5.65 0.93
CA SER A 10 22.35 -5.30 2.05
C SER A 10 23.27 -4.12 1.78
N ASP A 11 23.58 -3.82 0.52
CA ASP A 11 24.46 -2.71 0.14
C ASP A 11 23.79 -1.34 0.34
N TYR A 12 22.45 -1.35 0.55
CA TYR A 12 21.62 -0.17 0.81
C TYR A 12 21.11 -0.11 2.25
N TYR A 13 21.60 -1.01 3.11
CA TYR A 13 21.21 -1.01 4.51
C TYR A 13 21.80 0.20 5.22
N TYR A 14 20.98 0.87 6.00
CA TYR A 14 21.38 1.90 6.96
C TYR A 14 20.44 1.87 8.15
N ASP A 15 20.89 2.40 9.27
CA ASP A 15 20.05 2.53 10.47
C ASP A 15 19.10 3.72 10.30
N LEU A 16 17.82 3.44 10.12
CA LEU A 16 16.77 4.45 9.97
C LEU A 16 16.07 4.68 11.31
N PRO A 17 16.29 5.84 11.96
CA PRO A 17 15.57 6.18 13.18
C PRO A 17 14.06 6.23 12.96
N GLN A 18 13.29 5.66 13.89
CA GLN A 18 11.82 5.56 13.78
C GLN A 18 11.13 6.93 13.72
N GLU A 19 11.67 7.94 14.36
CA GLU A 19 11.17 9.31 14.33
C GLU A 19 11.27 9.99 12.96
N LEU A 20 12.11 9.46 12.06
CA LEU A 20 12.21 9.96 10.68
C LEU A 20 11.16 9.35 9.75
N ILE A 21 10.39 8.36 10.22
CA ILE A 21 9.32 7.75 9.45
C ILE A 21 8.01 8.49 9.75
N ALA A 22 7.55 9.28 8.79
CA ALA A 22 6.30 10.01 8.94
C ALA A 22 5.10 9.07 9.16
N GLN A 23 4.31 9.32 10.20
CA GLN A 23 3.12 8.53 10.54
C GLN A 23 1.83 9.14 9.99
N THR A 24 1.84 10.42 9.66
CA THR A 24 0.69 11.15 9.13
C THR A 24 1.12 11.92 7.88
N PRO A 25 0.24 12.05 6.88
CA PRO A 25 0.51 12.91 5.72
C PRO A 25 0.49 14.38 6.13
N LEU A 26 1.14 15.22 5.34
CA LEU A 26 1.02 16.67 5.46
C LEU A 26 -0.40 17.10 5.07
N GLU A 27 -0.90 18.18 5.68
CA GLU A 27 -2.20 18.76 5.35
C GLU A 27 -2.28 19.13 3.86
N ARG A 28 -1.24 19.77 3.34
CA ARG A 28 -1.04 19.98 1.90
C ARG A 28 0.00 18.99 1.37
N ARG A 29 -0.41 18.08 0.50
CA ARG A 29 0.45 17.02 -0.05
C ARG A 29 1.62 17.56 -0.88
N ASP A 30 1.44 18.69 -1.53
CA ASP A 30 2.42 19.37 -2.36
C ASP A 30 3.47 20.17 -1.57
N SER A 31 3.33 20.25 -0.26
CA SER A 31 4.32 20.86 0.64
C SER A 31 5.36 19.88 1.19
N SER A 32 5.37 18.64 0.69
CA SER A 32 6.40 17.66 1.06
C SER A 32 7.81 18.11 0.63
N ARG A 33 8.82 17.61 1.32
CA ARG A 33 10.22 17.89 0.97
C ARG A 33 10.58 17.23 -0.36
N LEU A 34 11.36 17.93 -1.16
CA LEU A 34 11.94 17.45 -2.41
C LEU A 34 13.46 17.41 -2.27
N MET A 35 14.09 16.28 -2.61
CA MET A 35 15.52 16.17 -2.75
C MET A 35 15.85 16.18 -4.24
N VAL A 36 16.69 17.11 -4.67
CA VAL A 36 17.20 17.19 -6.04
C VAL A 36 18.64 16.73 -6.07
N LEU A 37 18.92 15.71 -6.88
CA LEU A 37 20.27 15.15 -7.06
C LEU A 37 20.75 15.42 -8.47
N ASN A 38 21.83 16.17 -8.61
CA ASN A 38 22.54 16.30 -9.88
C ASN A 38 23.37 15.04 -10.13
N LYS A 39 22.95 14.21 -11.08
CA LYS A 39 23.62 12.93 -11.40
C LYS A 39 25.05 13.08 -11.93
N LYS A 40 25.44 14.25 -12.44
CA LYS A 40 26.78 14.49 -13.00
C LYS A 40 27.75 14.98 -11.93
N THR A 41 27.31 15.88 -11.06
CA THR A 41 28.17 16.52 -10.05
C THR A 41 28.05 15.84 -8.69
N GLY A 42 26.93 15.12 -8.41
CA GLY A 42 26.60 14.57 -7.10
C GLY A 42 26.07 15.60 -6.12
N GLU A 43 25.85 16.84 -6.54
CA GLU A 43 25.31 17.90 -5.69
C GLU A 43 23.86 17.60 -5.30
N LEU A 44 23.55 17.89 -4.02
CA LEU A 44 22.23 17.73 -3.43
C LEU A 44 21.66 19.08 -3.06
N GLU A 45 20.38 19.28 -3.43
CA GLU A 45 19.58 20.42 -2.99
C GLU A 45 18.35 19.94 -2.24
N HIS A 46 17.94 20.68 -1.23
CA HIS A 46 16.71 20.43 -0.47
C HIS A 46 15.69 21.53 -0.79
N LYS A 47 14.56 21.13 -1.34
CA LYS A 47 13.47 21.98 -1.86
C LYS A 47 12.13 21.55 -1.27
N VAL A 48 11.06 22.21 -1.69
CA VAL A 48 9.68 21.79 -1.49
C VAL A 48 9.16 21.17 -2.79
N PHE A 49 8.22 20.25 -2.72
CA PHE A 49 7.76 19.52 -3.92
C PHE A 49 7.19 20.45 -5.02
N THR A 50 6.60 21.57 -4.64
CA THR A 50 6.13 22.59 -5.60
C THR A 50 7.24 23.14 -6.50
N ASP A 51 8.50 23.14 -6.03
CA ASP A 51 9.66 23.64 -6.79
C ASP A 51 10.03 22.70 -7.95
N ILE A 52 9.38 21.54 -8.08
CA ILE A 52 9.59 20.63 -9.23
C ILE A 52 9.30 21.34 -10.57
N LEU A 53 8.44 22.35 -10.54
CA LEU A 53 8.08 23.14 -11.72
C LEU A 53 9.30 23.84 -12.33
N ASP A 54 10.30 24.21 -11.52
CA ASP A 54 11.53 24.87 -11.96
C ASP A 54 12.44 23.94 -12.78
N TYR A 55 12.20 22.62 -12.68
CA TYR A 55 12.99 21.57 -13.34
C TYR A 55 12.30 21.00 -14.60
N LEU A 56 11.07 21.44 -14.90
CA LEU A 56 10.31 20.96 -16.05
C LEU A 56 10.37 21.98 -17.18
N HIS A 57 10.65 21.50 -18.40
CA HIS A 57 10.80 22.34 -19.60
C HIS A 57 9.79 21.91 -20.67
N PRO A 58 9.46 22.79 -21.61
CA PRO A 58 8.65 22.41 -22.77
C PRO A 58 9.27 21.23 -23.52
N GLY A 59 8.47 20.17 -23.70
CA GLY A 59 8.91 18.92 -24.33
C GLY A 59 9.22 17.80 -23.35
N ASP A 60 9.30 18.06 -22.05
CA ASP A 60 9.41 17.02 -21.04
C ASP A 60 8.11 16.21 -20.94
N VAL A 61 8.23 14.93 -20.61
CA VAL A 61 7.10 14.03 -20.39
C VAL A 61 7.08 13.60 -18.93
N LEU A 62 6.03 13.99 -18.21
CA LEU A 62 5.81 13.57 -16.82
C LEU A 62 4.83 12.39 -16.79
N ALA A 63 5.35 11.20 -16.47
CA ALA A 63 4.51 10.02 -16.26
C ALA A 63 3.97 10.01 -14.83
N VAL A 64 2.66 9.97 -14.69
CA VAL A 64 1.99 9.93 -13.39
C VAL A 64 1.05 8.73 -13.29
N ASN A 65 0.81 8.26 -12.06
CA ASN A 65 -0.19 7.25 -11.78
C ASN A 65 -1.49 7.94 -11.34
N ASN A 66 -2.57 7.72 -12.07
CA ASN A 66 -3.91 8.21 -11.74
C ASN A 66 -4.87 7.10 -11.28
N SER A 67 -4.35 5.92 -10.97
CA SER A 67 -5.14 4.82 -10.43
C SER A 67 -5.71 5.20 -9.07
N ARG A 68 -6.98 4.84 -8.84
CA ARG A 68 -7.60 4.96 -7.53
C ARG A 68 -7.26 3.71 -6.73
N VAL A 69 -6.74 3.91 -5.52
CA VAL A 69 -6.57 2.83 -4.56
C VAL A 69 -7.94 2.47 -3.99
N MET A 70 -8.36 1.23 -4.18
CA MET A 70 -9.56 0.71 -3.54
C MET A 70 -9.28 0.46 -2.05
N PRO A 71 -10.18 0.87 -1.12
CA PRO A 71 -10.07 0.51 0.28
C PRO A 71 -10.27 -1.00 0.45
N SER A 72 -9.19 -1.77 0.29
CA SER A 72 -9.24 -3.24 0.27
C SER A 72 -9.22 -3.89 1.65
N ARG A 73 -8.98 -3.11 2.72
CA ARG A 73 -8.93 -3.59 4.10
C ARG A 73 -10.28 -3.39 4.77
N LEU A 74 -10.96 -4.48 5.06
CA LEU A 74 -12.26 -4.50 5.70
C LEU A 74 -12.10 -4.97 7.15
N ILE A 75 -12.54 -4.17 8.09
CA ILE A 75 -12.56 -4.50 9.52
C ILE A 75 -14.00 -4.74 9.93
N GLY A 76 -14.26 -5.90 10.50
CA GLY A 76 -15.62 -6.32 10.88
C GLY A 76 -15.65 -7.28 12.06
N LYS A 77 -16.78 -7.97 12.20
CA LYS A 77 -17.04 -8.95 13.26
C LYS A 77 -17.60 -10.22 12.65
N LYS A 78 -17.38 -11.33 13.34
CA LYS A 78 -18.08 -12.58 13.03
C LYS A 78 -19.54 -12.44 13.49
N GLU A 79 -20.50 -12.80 12.63
CA GLU A 79 -21.92 -12.79 12.98
C GLU A 79 -22.21 -13.59 14.27
N GLY A 80 -23.05 -13.02 15.13
CA GLY A 80 -23.41 -13.61 16.41
C GLY A 80 -22.33 -13.55 17.50
N THR A 81 -21.20 -12.90 17.24
CA THR A 81 -20.12 -12.71 18.23
C THR A 81 -19.44 -11.36 18.06
N ASP A 82 -18.74 -10.89 19.11
CA ASP A 82 -17.92 -9.67 19.04
C ASP A 82 -16.48 -9.92 18.55
N GLY A 83 -16.24 -11.09 17.96
CA GLY A 83 -14.92 -11.49 17.50
C GLY A 83 -14.46 -10.64 16.31
N ALA A 84 -13.57 -9.69 16.55
CA ALA A 84 -12.98 -8.85 15.49
C ALA A 84 -12.28 -9.70 14.42
N ILE A 85 -12.42 -9.28 13.18
CA ILE A 85 -11.83 -9.90 11.98
C ILE A 85 -11.37 -8.80 11.01
N GLU A 86 -10.31 -9.09 10.29
CA GLU A 86 -9.81 -8.25 9.21
C GLU A 86 -9.74 -9.09 7.94
N PHE A 87 -10.33 -8.57 6.87
CA PHE A 87 -10.21 -9.10 5.51
C PHE A 87 -9.42 -8.12 4.66
N LEU A 88 -8.45 -8.61 3.92
CA LEU A 88 -7.73 -7.86 2.89
C LEU A 88 -8.11 -8.43 1.53
N LEU A 89 -8.85 -7.67 0.75
CA LEU A 89 -9.24 -8.04 -0.61
C LEU A 89 -8.01 -8.07 -1.51
N LEU A 90 -7.74 -9.20 -2.17
CA LEU A 90 -6.59 -9.39 -3.05
C LEU A 90 -7.00 -9.36 -4.51
N LYS A 91 -8.00 -10.17 -4.88
CA LYS A 91 -8.42 -10.36 -6.26
C LYS A 91 -9.91 -10.59 -6.34
N GLN A 92 -10.58 -9.89 -7.24
CA GLN A 92 -11.96 -10.18 -7.59
C GLN A 92 -12.01 -11.36 -8.56
N LEU A 93 -12.78 -12.38 -8.22
CA LEU A 93 -12.95 -13.59 -9.03
C LEU A 93 -14.19 -13.48 -9.92
N GLY A 94 -15.16 -12.65 -9.55
CA GLY A 94 -16.41 -12.38 -10.26
C GLY A 94 -17.62 -12.43 -9.33
N ASN A 95 -18.76 -11.87 -9.73
CA ASN A 95 -20.05 -11.97 -9.02
C ASN A 95 -19.97 -11.80 -7.49
N ASP A 96 -19.30 -10.75 -7.04
CA ASP A 96 -19.07 -10.43 -5.62
C ASP A 96 -18.20 -11.47 -4.86
N GLU A 97 -17.53 -12.35 -5.57
CA GLU A 97 -16.55 -13.27 -4.99
C GLU A 97 -15.14 -12.68 -5.04
N TRP A 98 -14.42 -12.82 -3.93
CA TRP A 98 -13.09 -12.26 -3.75
C TRP A 98 -12.13 -13.24 -3.09
N GLU A 99 -10.93 -13.34 -3.63
CA GLU A 99 -9.80 -13.92 -2.92
C GLU A 99 -9.34 -12.90 -1.87
N THR A 100 -9.18 -13.36 -0.61
CA THR A 100 -8.88 -12.48 0.51
C THR A 100 -7.87 -13.10 1.46
N MET A 101 -7.00 -12.28 2.05
CA MET A 101 -6.30 -12.66 3.27
C MET A 101 -7.15 -12.32 4.49
N VAL A 102 -7.20 -13.23 5.47
CA VAL A 102 -8.04 -13.06 6.66
C VAL A 102 -7.21 -13.14 7.94
N ARG A 103 -7.43 -12.19 8.86
CA ARG A 103 -6.75 -12.17 10.15
C ARG A 103 -7.76 -11.99 11.30
N PRO A 104 -7.77 -12.90 12.31
CA PRO A 104 -7.07 -14.17 12.40
C PRO A 104 -7.74 -15.28 11.54
N GLY A 105 -6.95 -15.98 10.70
CA GLY A 105 -7.44 -16.99 9.76
C GLY A 105 -8.22 -18.14 10.42
N LYS A 106 -7.87 -18.54 11.65
CA LYS A 106 -8.57 -19.60 12.39
C LYS A 106 -10.08 -19.36 12.59
N ARG A 107 -10.56 -18.13 12.41
CA ARG A 107 -11.96 -17.75 12.53
C ARG A 107 -12.71 -17.85 11.21
N ALA A 108 -12.02 -17.83 10.08
CA ALA A 108 -12.57 -17.82 8.73
C ALA A 108 -12.63 -19.26 8.17
N LYS A 109 -13.52 -20.08 8.73
CA LYS A 109 -13.80 -21.42 8.19
C LYS A 109 -14.91 -21.34 7.13
N PRO A 110 -14.95 -22.23 6.14
CA PRO A 110 -16.03 -22.30 5.17
C PRO A 110 -17.40 -22.28 5.86
N GLY A 111 -18.34 -21.48 5.35
CA GLY A 111 -19.65 -21.21 5.92
C GLY A 111 -19.67 -20.20 7.06
N ALA A 112 -18.52 -19.67 7.50
CA ALA A 112 -18.49 -18.61 8.51
C ALA A 112 -18.93 -17.27 7.91
N ARG A 113 -19.80 -16.55 8.63
CA ARG A 113 -20.37 -15.27 8.21
C ARG A 113 -19.81 -14.12 9.04
N PHE A 114 -19.64 -13.00 8.37
CA PHE A 114 -19.07 -11.79 8.93
C PHE A 114 -19.85 -10.55 8.50
N VAL A 115 -19.81 -9.52 9.35
CA VAL A 115 -20.48 -8.24 9.12
C VAL A 115 -19.48 -7.10 9.26
N PHE A 116 -19.60 -6.12 8.36
CA PHE A 116 -18.73 -4.95 8.27
C PHE A 116 -19.57 -3.68 8.22
N GLY A 117 -19.00 -2.56 8.72
CA GLY A 117 -19.62 -1.25 8.63
C GLY A 117 -21.00 -1.20 9.27
N ASP A 118 -21.17 -1.79 10.46
CA ASP A 118 -22.44 -1.83 11.21
C ASP A 118 -23.62 -2.39 10.40
N GLY A 119 -23.36 -3.42 9.59
CA GLY A 119 -24.37 -4.11 8.79
C GLY A 119 -24.45 -3.64 7.33
N LEU A 120 -23.58 -2.77 6.89
CA LEU A 120 -23.55 -2.31 5.50
C LEU A 120 -23.09 -3.40 4.51
N LEU A 121 -22.22 -4.32 4.97
CA LEU A 121 -21.71 -5.40 4.15
C LEU A 121 -21.70 -6.70 4.95
N HIS A 122 -22.17 -7.77 4.32
CA HIS A 122 -22.10 -9.14 4.83
C HIS A 122 -21.23 -9.97 3.91
N ALA A 123 -20.42 -10.87 4.48
CA ALA A 123 -19.62 -11.81 3.73
C ALA A 123 -19.70 -13.22 4.32
N GLU A 124 -19.56 -14.21 3.47
CA GLU A 124 -19.47 -15.62 3.83
C GLU A 124 -18.19 -16.22 3.24
N VAL A 125 -17.48 -17.00 4.02
CA VAL A 125 -16.32 -17.75 3.53
C VAL A 125 -16.81 -18.96 2.75
N LEU A 126 -16.46 -19.03 1.47
CA LEU A 126 -16.83 -20.14 0.60
C LEU A 126 -15.84 -21.31 0.76
N GLU A 127 -14.55 -21.03 0.66
CA GLU A 127 -13.49 -22.02 0.75
C GLU A 127 -12.20 -21.41 1.31
N ILE A 128 -11.21 -22.26 1.59
CA ILE A 128 -9.86 -21.86 1.96
C ILE A 128 -8.92 -22.32 0.84
N LEU A 129 -8.21 -21.37 0.25
CA LEU A 129 -7.28 -21.61 -0.84
C LEU A 129 -5.91 -22.12 -0.35
N GLU A 130 -5.10 -22.67 -1.25
CA GLU A 130 -3.70 -23.00 -0.96
C GLU A 130 -2.95 -21.73 -0.53
N GLY A 131 -2.21 -21.84 0.58
CA GLY A 131 -1.52 -20.69 1.19
C GLY A 131 -2.29 -20.00 2.31
N GLY A 132 -3.54 -20.42 2.61
CA GLY A 132 -4.35 -19.92 3.71
C GLY A 132 -5.13 -18.64 3.43
N ASN A 133 -5.35 -18.34 2.15
CA ASN A 133 -6.21 -17.25 1.67
C ASN A 133 -7.69 -17.67 1.64
#